data_c87b07bc4c91b19113d83f1912519ba2
#
_entry.id   c87b07bc4c91b19113d83f1912519ba2
#
_cell.length_a   1.000
_cell.length_b   1.000
_cell.length_c   1.000
_cell.angle_alpha   90.00
_cell.angle_beta   90.00
_cell.angle_gamma   90.00
#
_symmetry.space_group_name_H-M   'P 1'
#
loop_
_entity.id
_entity.type
_entity.pdbx_description
1 polymer ?
#
loop_
_entity_poly.entity_id
_entity_poly.type
_entity_poly.pdbx_seq_one_letter_code
_entity_poly.pdbx_strand_id
1 'polypeptide(L)'
;KGKLGEEKYQAGYAQHLRDALPNATFVGFTGTPVSSTDHDTRAVFGEYIHVYDMQQAKEDGATVAIYYESRLAKLRLNDEDLPAIDDEVDELAEDEEESQQAKLKSRWAALEKIVGAEPRVASVASDLVAHFEERSTAQSGKAMVVAMSRDICVHLYNEIIKLRPEWHDPDPEKGAIKIVMTGSASDKALLRPHIYDGKVKKRLEKRFKDPADPLRLVI
;
A
#
# COMPACT_ATOMS: atom_id res chain seq x y z
N LYS A 1 33.45 9.61 -31.32
CA LYS A 1 33.87 8.77 -30.18
C LYS A 1 33.20 9.38 -28.95
N GLY A 2 31.96 8.99 -28.67
CA GLY A 2 31.20 9.37 -27.48
C GLY A 2 31.73 8.59 -26.28
N LYS A 3 32.03 9.30 -25.20
CA LYS A 3 32.32 8.70 -23.90
C LYS A 3 31.00 8.16 -23.37
N LEU A 4 30.93 6.84 -23.12
CA LEU A 4 29.88 6.25 -22.28
C LEU A 4 29.94 6.96 -20.92
N GLY A 5 28.79 7.50 -20.48
CA GLY A 5 28.65 8.11 -19.17
C GLY A 5 28.91 7.07 -18.08
N GLU A 6 29.82 7.37 -17.18
CA GLU A 6 29.99 6.65 -15.93
C GLU A 6 28.67 6.80 -15.15
N GLU A 7 27.95 5.70 -14.98
CA GLU A 7 26.84 5.61 -14.03
C GLU A 7 27.42 5.97 -12.65
N LYS A 8 27.04 7.13 -12.11
CA LYS A 8 27.38 7.52 -10.75
C LYS A 8 26.64 6.61 -9.79
N TYR A 9 27.33 5.60 -9.30
CA TYR A 9 26.87 4.76 -8.21
C TYR A 9 26.65 5.67 -6.97
N GLN A 10 25.40 5.92 -6.59
CA GLN A 10 25.10 6.58 -5.32
C GLN A 10 25.21 5.54 -4.22
N ALA A 11 26.37 5.49 -3.59
CA ALA A 11 26.59 4.65 -2.43
C ALA A 11 25.60 5.04 -1.31
N GLY A 12 24.80 4.09 -0.83
CA GLY A 12 23.90 4.31 0.29
C GLY A 12 24.64 4.52 1.61
N TYR A 13 23.95 4.99 2.65
CA TYR A 13 24.53 5.24 3.99
C TYR A 13 25.29 4.04 4.55
N ALA A 14 24.82 2.82 4.28
CA ALA A 14 25.47 1.60 4.74
C ALA A 14 26.88 1.41 4.11
N GLN A 15 27.05 1.75 2.84
CA GLN A 15 28.35 1.71 2.18
C GLN A 15 29.28 2.75 2.77
N HIS A 16 28.83 4.00 2.97
CA HIS A 16 29.62 5.05 3.60
C HIS A 16 30.09 4.67 5.02
N LEU A 17 29.21 4.00 5.79
CA LEU A 17 29.55 3.51 7.12
C LEU A 17 30.64 2.43 7.05
N ARG A 18 30.54 1.51 6.09
CA ARG A 18 31.57 0.46 5.88
C ARG A 18 32.91 1.07 5.49
N ASP A 19 32.92 2.05 4.60
CA ASP A 19 34.13 2.72 4.14
C ASP A 19 34.80 3.53 5.28
N ALA A 20 33.99 4.10 6.18
CA ALA A 20 34.46 4.86 7.33
C ALA A 20 35.06 3.96 8.44
N LEU A 21 34.66 2.69 8.49
CA LEU A 21 35.05 1.73 9.53
C LEU A 21 35.64 0.43 8.93
N PRO A 22 36.79 0.49 8.23
CA PRO A 22 37.29 -0.64 7.44
C PRO A 22 37.68 -1.88 8.26
N ASN A 23 37.92 -1.72 9.56
CA ASN A 23 38.27 -2.82 10.47
C ASN A 23 37.07 -3.36 11.28
N ALA A 24 35.86 -2.84 11.05
CA ALA A 24 34.68 -3.31 11.74
C ALA A 24 34.05 -4.53 11.04
N THR A 25 33.49 -5.43 11.83
CA THR A 25 32.64 -6.50 11.33
C THR A 25 31.20 -6.00 11.25
N PHE A 26 30.58 -6.14 10.09
CA PHE A 26 29.20 -5.74 9.85
C PHE A 26 28.31 -6.95 9.78
N VAL A 27 27.22 -6.97 10.57
CA VAL A 27 26.18 -8.00 10.52
C VAL A 27 24.83 -7.30 10.36
N GLY A 28 24.07 -7.69 9.34
CA GLY A 28 22.74 -7.15 9.07
C GLY A 28 21.66 -8.18 9.38
N PHE A 29 20.57 -7.73 10.03
CA PHE A 29 19.36 -8.51 10.21
C PHE A 29 18.22 -7.78 9.49
N THR A 30 17.58 -8.43 8.54
CA THR A 30 16.48 -7.83 7.75
C THR A 30 15.46 -8.88 7.37
N GLY A 31 14.19 -8.51 7.44
CA GLY A 31 13.09 -9.32 6.87
C GLY A 31 12.86 -9.05 5.38
N THR A 32 13.53 -8.07 4.80
CA THR A 32 13.34 -7.62 3.42
C THR A 32 14.69 -7.31 2.77
N PRO A 33 15.52 -8.35 2.48
CA PRO A 33 16.77 -8.10 1.77
C PRO A 33 16.49 -7.50 0.40
N VAL A 34 17.24 -6.47 0.03
CA VAL A 34 17.11 -5.79 -1.25
C VAL A 34 18.18 -6.32 -2.20
N SER A 35 17.76 -6.63 -3.43
CA SER A 35 18.64 -6.95 -4.54
C SER A 35 18.15 -6.14 -5.75
N SER A 36 18.66 -4.92 -5.89
CA SER A 36 18.41 -4.03 -7.03
C SER A 36 19.71 -3.45 -7.53
N THR A 37 19.70 -2.90 -8.74
CA THR A 37 20.88 -2.26 -9.35
C THR A 37 21.49 -1.15 -8.50
N ASP A 38 20.66 -0.43 -7.73
CA ASP A 38 21.10 0.71 -6.93
C ASP A 38 21.35 0.36 -5.44
N HIS A 39 20.76 -0.72 -4.94
CA HIS A 39 20.87 -1.17 -3.55
C HIS A 39 20.93 -2.68 -3.47
N ASP A 40 22.04 -3.23 -3.06
CA ASP A 40 22.19 -4.67 -2.81
C ASP A 40 22.68 -4.91 -1.38
N THR A 41 21.86 -5.59 -0.60
CA THR A 41 22.19 -5.96 0.79
C THR A 41 23.45 -6.83 0.84
N ARG A 42 23.65 -7.75 -0.11
CA ARG A 42 24.82 -8.61 -0.17
C ARG A 42 26.10 -7.86 -0.52
N ALA A 43 26.01 -6.82 -1.34
CA ALA A 43 27.16 -5.98 -1.67
C ALA A 43 27.74 -5.27 -0.43
N VAL A 44 26.87 -4.92 0.54
CA VAL A 44 27.27 -4.24 1.78
C VAL A 44 27.68 -5.21 2.87
N PHE A 45 26.91 -6.29 3.09
CA PHE A 45 27.07 -7.19 4.24
C PHE A 45 27.73 -8.55 3.90
N GLY A 46 27.90 -8.86 2.62
CA GLY A 46 28.37 -10.18 2.17
C GLY A 46 27.22 -11.18 1.98
N GLU A 47 27.57 -12.45 1.77
CA GLU A 47 26.58 -13.51 1.56
C GLU A 47 25.73 -13.75 2.83
N TYR A 48 24.53 -14.31 2.62
CA TYR A 48 23.64 -14.65 3.72
C TYR A 48 24.26 -15.72 4.63
N ILE A 49 24.32 -15.42 5.92
CA ILE A 49 24.73 -16.41 6.94
C ILE A 49 23.59 -17.41 7.14
N HIS A 50 22.35 -16.92 7.19
CA HIS A 50 21.15 -17.73 7.37
C HIS A 50 19.94 -17.03 6.75
N VAL A 51 19.03 -17.81 6.17
CA VAL A 51 17.73 -17.34 5.67
C VAL A 51 16.65 -18.15 6.37
N TYR A 52 15.76 -17.46 7.05
CA TYR A 52 14.53 -18.02 7.65
C TYR A 52 13.35 -17.50 6.85
N ASP A 53 12.91 -18.26 5.86
CA ASP A 53 11.86 -17.83 4.95
C ASP A 53 10.43 -18.17 5.45
N MET A 54 9.42 -17.75 4.68
CA MET A 54 8.03 -18.00 5.05
C MET A 54 7.66 -19.49 5.04
N GLN A 55 8.31 -20.30 4.20
CA GLN A 55 8.06 -21.73 4.17
C GLN A 55 8.56 -22.40 5.45
N GLN A 56 9.79 -22.10 5.84
CA GLN A 56 10.36 -22.61 7.09
C GLN A 56 9.57 -22.13 8.31
N ALA A 57 9.17 -20.85 8.32
CA ALA A 57 8.35 -20.31 9.41
C ALA A 57 6.98 -21.00 9.53
N LYS A 58 6.39 -21.44 8.39
CA LYS A 58 5.16 -22.23 8.39
C LYS A 58 5.38 -23.66 8.88
N GLU A 59 6.46 -24.31 8.44
CA GLU A 59 6.82 -25.67 8.87
C GLU A 59 7.10 -25.73 10.38
N ASP A 60 7.75 -24.71 10.91
CA ASP A 60 8.02 -24.54 12.35
C ASP A 60 6.78 -24.10 13.16
N GLY A 61 5.67 -23.81 12.52
CA GLY A 61 4.45 -23.34 13.18
C GLY A 61 4.55 -21.90 13.71
N ALA A 62 5.57 -21.14 13.31
CA ALA A 62 5.75 -19.75 13.70
C ALA A 62 4.78 -18.80 12.95
N THR A 63 4.32 -19.20 11.78
CA THR A 63 3.30 -18.46 10.99
C THR A 63 2.21 -19.41 10.48
N VAL A 64 1.11 -18.83 9.99
CA VAL A 64 0.03 -19.56 9.34
C VAL A 64 0.20 -19.55 7.83
N ALA A 65 -0.50 -20.48 7.13
CA ALA A 65 -0.51 -20.50 5.68
C ALA A 65 -1.17 -19.23 5.12
N ILE A 66 -0.55 -18.66 4.09
CA ILE A 66 -1.11 -17.55 3.32
C ILE A 66 -1.72 -18.12 2.04
N TYR A 67 -2.99 -17.82 1.80
CA TYR A 67 -3.68 -18.16 0.57
C TYR A 67 -3.81 -16.89 -0.26
N TYR A 68 -3.22 -16.90 -1.45
CA TYR A 68 -3.26 -15.78 -2.37
C TYR A 68 -4.39 -15.97 -3.38
N GLU A 69 -5.26 -14.97 -3.49
CA GLU A 69 -6.31 -14.88 -4.49
C GLU A 69 -6.15 -13.56 -5.26
N SER A 70 -5.99 -13.65 -6.58
CA SER A 70 -5.93 -12.49 -7.45
C SER A 70 -7.30 -12.24 -8.08
N ARG A 71 -7.86 -11.06 -7.85
CA ARG A 71 -9.11 -10.59 -8.44
C ARG A 71 -8.84 -9.37 -9.30
N LEU A 72 -9.23 -9.45 -10.55
CA LEU A 72 -9.18 -8.32 -11.47
C LEU A 72 -10.51 -7.58 -11.41
N ALA A 73 -10.50 -6.33 -10.95
CA ALA A 73 -11.64 -5.45 -11.16
C ALA A 73 -11.79 -5.25 -12.67
N LYS A 74 -12.84 -5.82 -13.27
CA LYS A 74 -13.17 -5.59 -14.67
C LYS A 74 -13.58 -4.13 -14.81
N LEU A 75 -12.63 -3.31 -15.25
CA LEU A 75 -12.90 -1.96 -15.66
C LEU A 75 -13.68 -2.02 -16.98
N ARG A 76 -14.92 -1.66 -16.95
CA ARG A 76 -15.54 -0.99 -18.10
C ARG A 76 -15.21 0.49 -17.92
N LEU A 77 -14.05 0.90 -18.39
CA LEU A 77 -13.87 2.28 -18.81
C LEU A 77 -14.92 2.48 -19.93
N ASN A 78 -15.71 3.53 -19.86
CA ASN A 78 -16.48 3.94 -21.01
C ASN A 78 -15.47 4.21 -22.12
N ASP A 79 -15.72 3.66 -23.32
CA ASP A 79 -14.83 3.84 -24.47
C ASP A 79 -14.63 5.35 -24.81
N GLU A 80 -15.44 6.24 -24.23
CA GLU A 80 -15.34 7.69 -24.33
C GLU A 80 -14.25 8.31 -23.42
N ASP A 81 -13.84 7.63 -22.35
CA ASP A 81 -12.80 8.13 -21.41
C ASP A 81 -11.39 7.64 -21.79
N LEU A 82 -11.28 6.62 -22.65
CA LEU A 82 -10.00 6.05 -23.09
C LEU A 82 -9.12 7.05 -23.87
N PRO A 83 -9.64 7.83 -24.83
CA PRO A 83 -8.83 8.78 -25.59
C PRO A 83 -8.23 9.89 -24.73
N ALA A 84 -8.97 10.38 -23.73
CA ALA A 84 -8.50 11.46 -22.85
C ALA A 84 -7.36 10.98 -21.92
N ILE A 85 -7.31 9.69 -21.60
CA ILE A 85 -6.26 9.10 -20.74
C ILE A 85 -4.99 8.86 -21.56
N ASP A 86 -5.13 8.38 -22.79
CA ASP A 86 -4.00 8.16 -23.69
C ASP A 86 -3.34 9.49 -24.08
N ASP A 87 -4.13 10.53 -24.38
CA ASP A 87 -3.64 11.87 -24.68
C ASP A 87 -2.92 12.50 -23.48
N GLU A 88 -3.44 12.39 -22.24
CA GLU A 88 -2.76 12.88 -21.01
C GLU A 88 -1.45 12.10 -20.72
N VAL A 89 -1.40 10.81 -21.06
CA VAL A 89 -0.20 9.98 -20.87
C VAL A 89 0.85 10.29 -21.92
N ASP A 90 0.43 10.55 -23.18
CA ASP A 90 1.33 10.89 -24.28
C ASP A 90 1.87 12.31 -24.14
N GLU A 91 1.07 13.31 -23.74
CA GLU A 91 1.56 14.66 -23.41
C GLU A 91 2.61 14.65 -22.29
N LEU A 92 2.45 13.79 -21.28
CA LEU A 92 3.42 13.62 -20.19
C LEU A 92 4.69 12.86 -20.61
N ALA A 93 4.66 12.16 -21.75
CA ALA A 93 5.80 11.42 -22.30
C ALA A 93 6.67 12.25 -23.24
N GLU A 94 6.16 13.35 -23.81
CA GLU A 94 6.86 14.17 -24.79
C GLU A 94 7.82 15.22 -24.21
N ASP A 95 7.75 15.52 -22.88
CA ASP A 95 8.69 16.43 -22.23
C ASP A 95 10.05 15.75 -21.97
N GLU A 96 10.97 15.88 -22.92
CA GLU A 96 12.32 15.25 -22.92
C GLU A 96 13.28 15.75 -21.84
N GLU A 97 12.97 16.81 -21.09
CA GLU A 97 13.88 17.43 -20.10
C GLU A 97 13.53 17.17 -18.62
N GLU A 98 12.46 16.46 -18.33
CA GLU A 98 12.12 16.16 -16.94
C GLU A 98 13.00 15.06 -16.32
N SER A 99 13.42 15.28 -15.07
CA SER A 99 14.17 14.28 -14.31
C SER A 99 13.35 12.97 -14.19
N GLN A 100 14.03 11.81 -14.14
CA GLN A 100 13.37 10.50 -13.96
C GLN A 100 12.37 10.49 -12.79
N GLN A 101 12.64 11.29 -11.74
CA GLN A 101 11.73 11.43 -10.60
C GLN A 101 10.43 12.18 -10.95
N ALA A 102 10.48 13.16 -11.82
CA ALA A 102 9.29 13.90 -12.27
C ALA A 102 8.42 13.00 -13.15
N LYS A 103 9.02 12.25 -14.08
CA LYS A 103 8.32 11.25 -14.90
C LYS A 103 7.66 10.14 -14.08
N LEU A 104 8.32 9.68 -13.02
CA LEU A 104 7.72 8.71 -12.09
C LEU A 104 6.54 9.29 -11.32
N LYS A 105 6.64 10.55 -10.88
CA LYS A 105 5.55 11.23 -10.16
C LYS A 105 4.33 11.48 -11.05
N SER A 106 4.53 11.88 -12.30
CA SER A 106 3.42 12.10 -13.24
C SER A 106 2.72 10.79 -13.60
N ARG A 107 3.46 9.72 -13.91
CA ARG A 107 2.89 8.38 -14.11
C ARG A 107 2.12 7.86 -12.90
N TRP A 108 2.63 8.11 -11.70
CA TRP A 108 1.95 7.72 -10.47
C TRP A 108 0.64 8.50 -10.27
N ALA A 109 0.65 9.81 -10.55
CA ALA A 109 -0.53 10.66 -10.47
C ALA A 109 -1.61 10.27 -11.50
N ALA A 110 -1.22 9.93 -12.74
CA ALA A 110 -2.13 9.42 -13.76
C ALA A 110 -2.74 8.08 -13.34
N LEU A 111 -1.92 7.16 -12.85
CA LEU A 111 -2.39 5.87 -12.33
C LEU A 111 -3.35 6.04 -11.15
N GLU A 112 -3.08 6.98 -10.24
CA GLU A 112 -3.95 7.29 -9.10
C GLU A 112 -5.33 7.79 -9.56
N LYS A 113 -5.40 8.65 -10.58
CA LYS A 113 -6.66 9.10 -11.18
C LYS A 113 -7.49 7.93 -11.74
N ILE A 114 -6.83 7.02 -12.49
CA ILE A 114 -7.48 5.84 -13.07
C ILE A 114 -7.98 4.90 -11.98
N VAL A 115 -7.14 4.61 -10.99
CA VAL A 115 -7.47 3.71 -9.87
C VAL A 115 -8.56 4.30 -9.00
N GLY A 116 -8.55 5.62 -8.80
CA GLY A 116 -9.50 6.37 -7.97
C GLY A 116 -10.79 6.80 -8.70
N ALA A 117 -10.97 6.46 -9.96
CA ALA A 117 -12.19 6.81 -10.72
C ALA A 117 -13.44 6.27 -10.02
N GLU A 118 -14.46 7.10 -9.88
CA GLU A 118 -15.68 6.79 -9.10
C GLU A 118 -16.36 5.47 -9.53
N PRO A 119 -16.58 5.19 -10.82
CA PRO A 119 -17.21 3.93 -11.23
C PRO A 119 -16.38 2.70 -10.84
N ARG A 120 -15.05 2.85 -10.88
CA ARG A 120 -14.12 1.78 -10.49
C ARG A 120 -14.18 1.53 -9.00
N VAL A 121 -14.08 2.58 -8.19
CA VAL A 121 -14.13 2.48 -6.74
C VAL A 121 -15.45 1.87 -6.27
N ALA A 122 -16.57 2.27 -6.89
CA ALA A 122 -17.89 1.69 -6.61
C ALA A 122 -17.94 0.19 -6.97
N SER A 123 -17.38 -0.21 -8.12
CA SER A 123 -17.31 -1.62 -8.53
C SER A 123 -16.44 -2.44 -7.56
N VAL A 124 -15.29 -1.91 -7.17
CA VAL A 124 -14.40 -2.55 -6.19
C VAL A 124 -15.07 -2.66 -4.83
N ALA A 125 -15.77 -1.62 -4.37
CA ALA A 125 -16.52 -1.64 -3.11
C ALA A 125 -17.59 -2.75 -3.10
N SER A 126 -18.33 -2.87 -4.20
CA SER A 126 -19.36 -3.90 -4.34
C SER A 126 -18.78 -5.32 -4.31
N ASP A 127 -17.70 -5.57 -5.05
CA ASP A 127 -17.03 -6.88 -5.05
C ASP A 127 -16.43 -7.19 -3.68
N LEU A 128 -15.79 -6.21 -3.04
CA LEU A 128 -15.18 -6.36 -1.72
C LEU A 128 -16.23 -6.71 -0.65
N VAL A 129 -17.35 -6.00 -0.63
CA VAL A 129 -18.43 -6.25 0.33
C VAL A 129 -19.00 -7.65 0.12
N ALA A 130 -19.35 -8.02 -1.12
CA ALA A 130 -19.89 -9.34 -1.43
C ALA A 130 -18.91 -10.45 -1.02
N HIS A 131 -17.64 -10.30 -1.38
CA HIS A 131 -16.61 -11.29 -1.03
C HIS A 131 -16.38 -11.39 0.48
N PHE A 132 -16.34 -10.26 1.18
CA PHE A 132 -16.18 -10.25 2.63
C PHE A 132 -17.36 -10.92 3.35
N GLU A 133 -18.58 -10.65 2.90
CA GLU A 133 -19.79 -11.28 3.47
C GLU A 133 -19.82 -12.79 3.20
N GLU A 134 -19.52 -13.22 1.97
CA GLU A 134 -19.44 -14.64 1.61
C GLU A 134 -18.41 -15.37 2.48
N ARG A 135 -17.20 -14.85 2.59
CA ARG A 135 -16.16 -15.43 3.45
C ARG A 135 -16.57 -15.46 4.91
N SER A 136 -17.28 -14.44 5.37
CA SER A 136 -17.73 -14.32 6.76
C SER A 136 -18.81 -15.34 7.13
N THR A 137 -19.50 -15.93 6.15
CA THR A 137 -20.42 -17.05 6.41
C THR A 137 -19.69 -18.36 6.66
N ALA A 138 -18.55 -18.56 6.00
CA ALA A 138 -17.75 -19.77 6.12
C ALA A 138 -16.79 -19.72 7.32
N GLN A 139 -16.24 -18.57 7.60
CA GLN A 139 -15.25 -18.39 8.67
C GLN A 139 -15.34 -16.97 9.27
N SER A 140 -15.44 -16.90 10.60
CA SER A 140 -15.32 -15.62 11.27
C SER A 140 -13.94 -15.01 11.06
N GLY A 141 -13.89 -13.72 10.76
CA GLY A 141 -12.61 -13.04 10.51
C GLY A 141 -12.78 -11.56 10.37
N LYS A 142 -11.64 -10.88 10.31
CA LYS A 142 -11.53 -9.44 10.08
C LYS A 142 -10.75 -9.20 8.82
N ALA A 143 -11.00 -8.08 8.13
CA ALA A 143 -10.33 -7.73 6.90
C ALA A 143 -9.61 -6.39 7.01
N MET A 144 -8.43 -6.33 6.39
CA MET A 144 -7.69 -5.09 6.21
C MET A 144 -7.60 -4.81 4.71
N VAL A 145 -7.93 -3.60 4.33
CA VAL A 145 -7.83 -3.11 2.96
C VAL A 145 -6.72 -2.08 2.88
N VAL A 146 -5.86 -2.21 1.92
CA VAL A 146 -4.81 -1.23 1.64
C VAL A 146 -5.07 -0.63 0.26
N ALA A 147 -5.31 0.68 0.22
CA ALA A 147 -5.49 1.40 -1.03
C ALA A 147 -4.23 2.18 -1.41
N MET A 148 -4.16 2.59 -2.67
CA MET A 148 -3.03 3.29 -3.26
C MET A 148 -2.78 4.67 -2.65
N SER A 149 -3.85 5.37 -2.23
CA SER A 149 -3.75 6.68 -1.58
C SER A 149 -4.81 6.87 -0.52
N ARG A 150 -4.62 7.91 0.33
CA ARG A 150 -5.57 8.27 1.38
C ARG A 150 -6.90 8.77 0.83
N ASP A 151 -6.88 9.48 -0.31
CA ASP A 151 -8.10 9.92 -0.98
C ASP A 151 -8.92 8.70 -1.44
N ILE A 152 -8.27 7.71 -2.07
CA ILE A 152 -8.93 6.45 -2.49
C ILE A 152 -9.47 5.68 -1.29
N CYS A 153 -8.77 5.65 -0.14
CA CYS A 153 -9.30 5.05 1.09
C CYS A 153 -10.66 5.65 1.49
N VAL A 154 -10.78 6.98 1.45
CA VAL A 154 -12.03 7.67 1.82
C VAL A 154 -13.12 7.45 0.78
N HIS A 155 -12.78 7.50 -0.52
CA HIS A 155 -13.74 7.19 -1.58
C HIS A 155 -14.27 5.76 -1.46
N LEU A 156 -13.39 4.79 -1.26
CA LEU A 156 -13.77 3.39 -1.06
C LEU A 156 -14.65 3.21 0.19
N TYR A 157 -14.26 3.84 1.30
CA TYR A 157 -15.08 3.85 2.52
C TYR A 157 -16.50 4.38 2.24
N ASN A 158 -16.59 5.52 1.55
CA ASN A 158 -17.89 6.13 1.23
C ASN A 158 -18.76 5.22 0.36
N GLU A 159 -18.18 4.52 -0.62
CA GLU A 159 -18.92 3.56 -1.44
C GLU A 159 -19.36 2.34 -0.60
N ILE A 160 -18.51 1.83 0.29
CA ILE A 160 -18.88 0.73 1.17
C ILE A 160 -20.04 1.11 2.10
N ILE A 161 -20.02 2.29 2.72
CA ILE A 161 -21.12 2.72 3.61
C ILE A 161 -22.41 3.06 2.87
N LYS A 162 -22.38 3.37 1.55
CA LYS A 162 -23.59 3.42 0.73
C LYS A 162 -24.25 2.04 0.60
N LEU A 163 -23.44 0.98 0.50
CA LEU A 163 -23.91 -0.41 0.40
C LEU A 163 -24.32 -0.98 1.75
N ARG A 164 -23.66 -0.57 2.83
CA ARG A 164 -23.86 -1.05 4.21
C ARG A 164 -23.83 0.11 5.20
N PRO A 165 -24.89 0.93 5.24
CA PRO A 165 -24.95 2.09 6.14
C PRO A 165 -24.79 1.72 7.62
N GLU A 166 -25.24 0.56 8.00
CA GLU A 166 -25.18 0.02 9.36
C GLU A 166 -23.74 -0.28 9.84
N TRP A 167 -22.77 -0.36 8.92
CA TRP A 167 -21.37 -0.54 9.30
C TRP A 167 -20.73 0.76 9.77
N HIS A 168 -21.30 1.89 9.37
CA HIS A 168 -20.78 3.22 9.74
C HIS A 168 -21.23 3.64 11.12
N ASP A 169 -20.32 4.26 11.87
CA ASP A 169 -20.64 5.04 13.07
C ASP A 169 -19.58 6.16 13.18
N PRO A 170 -19.95 7.41 13.44
CA PRO A 170 -18.98 8.49 13.59
C PRO A 170 -18.11 8.35 14.86
N ASP A 171 -18.59 7.64 15.87
CA ASP A 171 -17.86 7.35 17.09
C ASP A 171 -16.75 6.31 16.80
N PRO A 172 -15.46 6.59 17.07
CA PRO A 172 -14.38 5.63 16.86
C PRO A 172 -14.52 4.36 17.71
N GLU A 173 -15.28 4.39 18.79
CA GLU A 173 -15.53 3.23 19.64
C GLU A 173 -16.64 2.31 19.10
N LYS A 174 -17.31 2.68 17.99
CA LYS A 174 -18.43 1.97 17.40
C LYS A 174 -18.23 1.69 15.91
N GLY A 175 -19.21 1.00 15.32
CA GLY A 175 -19.22 0.66 13.90
C GLY A 175 -18.31 -0.51 13.53
N ALA A 176 -18.62 -1.10 12.38
CA ALA A 176 -17.95 -2.29 11.85
C ALA A 176 -16.80 -1.95 10.88
N ILE A 177 -16.73 -0.70 10.40
CA ILE A 177 -15.69 -0.22 9.48
C ILE A 177 -15.06 1.06 9.98
N LYS A 178 -13.74 1.19 9.84
CA LYS A 178 -12.97 2.41 10.14
C LYS A 178 -11.82 2.58 9.16
N ILE A 179 -11.46 3.85 8.92
CA ILE A 179 -10.21 4.20 8.22
C ILE A 179 -9.14 4.48 9.27
N VAL A 180 -7.91 4.00 9.03
CA VAL A 180 -6.75 4.28 9.88
C VAL A 180 -5.63 4.83 9.01
N MET A 181 -5.40 6.14 9.11
CA MET A 181 -4.38 6.81 8.33
C MET A 181 -3.54 7.79 9.15
N THR A 182 -2.41 8.20 8.59
CA THR A 182 -1.62 9.32 9.13
C THR A 182 -2.22 10.66 8.69
N GLY A 183 -2.14 11.68 9.53
CA GLY A 183 -2.59 13.02 9.23
C GLY A 183 -1.46 14.01 9.04
N SER A 184 -1.74 15.09 8.32
CA SER A 184 -0.87 16.26 8.15
C SER A 184 -1.69 17.54 8.35
N ALA A 185 -1.02 18.63 8.72
CA ALA A 185 -1.66 19.94 8.89
C ALA A 185 -2.28 20.48 7.59
N SER A 186 -1.76 20.04 6.43
CA SER A 186 -2.23 20.43 5.09
C SER A 186 -3.33 19.54 4.53
N ASP A 187 -3.88 18.60 5.30
CA ASP A 187 -4.84 17.64 4.80
C ASP A 187 -6.16 18.28 4.37
N LYS A 188 -6.69 17.77 3.26
CA LYS A 188 -8.00 18.15 2.70
C LYS A 188 -9.13 17.90 3.70
N ALA A 189 -10.21 18.66 3.60
CA ALA A 189 -11.38 18.51 4.46
C ALA A 189 -11.97 17.09 4.44
N LEU A 190 -11.90 16.40 3.28
CA LEU A 190 -12.33 15.02 3.08
C LEU A 190 -11.65 14.02 4.02
N LEU A 191 -10.39 14.22 4.33
CA LEU A 191 -9.59 13.29 5.14
C LEU A 191 -9.78 13.51 6.65
N ARG A 192 -10.09 14.73 7.05
CA ARG A 192 -10.11 15.14 8.46
C ARG A 192 -10.97 14.27 9.38
N PRO A 193 -12.17 13.82 8.99
CA PRO A 193 -13.01 12.97 9.84
C PRO A 193 -12.37 11.62 10.21
N HIS A 194 -11.37 11.19 9.43
CA HIS A 194 -10.70 9.90 9.58
C HIS A 194 -9.28 10.00 10.16
N ILE A 195 -8.87 11.21 10.54
CA ILE A 195 -7.56 11.45 11.16
C ILE A 195 -7.71 11.42 12.67
N TYR A 196 -7.23 10.35 13.26
CA TYR A 196 -7.28 10.11 14.69
C TYR A 196 -5.94 10.39 15.37
N ASP A 197 -5.98 10.80 16.62
CA ASP A 197 -4.79 10.90 17.45
C ASP A 197 -4.22 9.53 17.81
N GLY A 198 -3.03 9.50 18.41
CA GLY A 198 -2.35 8.26 18.75
C GLY A 198 -3.09 7.41 19.79
N LYS A 199 -3.90 8.02 20.65
CA LYS A 199 -4.69 7.29 21.67
C LYS A 199 -5.86 6.58 21.02
N VAL A 200 -6.57 7.26 20.13
CA VAL A 200 -7.68 6.69 19.36
C VAL A 200 -7.19 5.57 18.47
N LYS A 201 -6.05 5.76 17.75
CA LYS A 201 -5.46 4.71 16.92
C LYS A 201 -5.13 3.43 17.71
N LYS A 202 -4.56 3.57 18.91
CA LYS A 202 -4.31 2.42 19.80
C LYS A 202 -5.60 1.72 20.23
N ARG A 203 -6.69 2.46 20.45
CA ARG A 203 -7.99 1.85 20.77
C ARG A 203 -8.56 1.11 19.56
N LEU A 204 -8.50 1.70 18.36
CA LEU A 204 -8.90 1.02 17.12
C LEU A 204 -8.09 -0.24 16.86
N GLU A 205 -6.79 -0.21 17.10
CA GLU A 205 -5.93 -1.39 17.03
C GLU A 205 -6.38 -2.49 18.00
N LYS A 206 -6.67 -2.12 19.25
CA LYS A 206 -7.19 -3.07 20.25
C LYS A 206 -8.53 -3.67 19.84
N ARG A 207 -9.48 -2.83 19.38
CA ARG A 207 -10.77 -3.28 18.84
C ARG A 207 -10.59 -4.24 17.67
N PHE A 208 -9.67 -3.92 16.74
CA PHE A 208 -9.44 -4.75 15.56
C PHE A 208 -8.80 -6.10 15.92
N LYS A 209 -7.94 -6.14 16.94
CA LYS A 209 -7.32 -7.38 17.45
C LYS A 209 -8.27 -8.25 18.26
N ASP A 210 -9.34 -7.68 18.84
CA ASP A 210 -10.33 -8.43 19.61
C ASP A 210 -11.33 -9.11 18.66
N PRO A 211 -11.35 -10.45 18.57
CA PRO A 211 -12.26 -11.16 17.68
C PRO A 211 -13.74 -10.94 18.02
N ALA A 212 -14.06 -10.57 19.25
CA ALA A 212 -15.45 -10.31 19.69
C ALA A 212 -15.94 -8.89 19.38
N ASP A 213 -15.00 -7.94 19.08
CA ASP A 213 -15.38 -6.57 18.76
C ASP A 213 -16.04 -6.48 17.37
N PRO A 214 -17.12 -5.71 17.22
CA PRO A 214 -17.82 -5.52 15.95
C PRO A 214 -16.99 -4.85 14.85
N LEU A 215 -15.85 -4.23 15.15
CA LEU A 215 -14.94 -3.69 14.14
C LEU A 215 -14.30 -4.82 13.33
N ARG A 216 -14.79 -5.02 12.12
CA ARG A 216 -14.42 -6.14 11.26
C ARG A 216 -13.61 -5.74 10.03
N LEU A 217 -13.74 -4.49 9.57
CA LEU A 217 -13.05 -3.98 8.39
C LEU A 217 -12.28 -2.71 8.74
N VAL A 218 -11.01 -2.65 8.33
CA VAL A 218 -10.15 -1.47 8.44
C VAL A 218 -9.56 -1.16 7.07
N ILE A 219 -9.60 0.12 6.69
CA ILE A 219 -9.00 0.64 5.45
C ILE A 219 -7.81 1.52 5.81
#